data_42a3fd627c6cbc8ad2acd351e7fe3de9
#
_entry.id   42a3fd627c6cbc8ad2acd351e7fe3de9
#
_cell.length_a   1.000
_cell.length_b   1.000
_cell.length_c   1.000
_cell.angle_alpha   90.00
_cell.angle_beta   90.00
_cell.angle_gamma   90.00
#
_symmetry.space_group_name_H-M   'P 1'
#
loop_
_entity.id
_entity.type
_entity.pdbx_description
1 polymer ?
#
loop_
_entity_poly.entity_id
_entity_poly.type
_entity_poly.pdbx_seq_one_letter_code
_entity_poly.pdbx_strand_id
1 'polypeptide(L)'
;MRKQTTPLSESQIQHDCLTCFRLQYPNLALLLFAVPNGGRRDAKTGARMKYEGVVRGVADLILLIPKKGYASLCIEMKTPKGVQSDGQKEWQREAEKYRNKYVVCRSLQEFIYEVNSYLL
;
A
#
# COMPACT_ATOMS: atom_id res chain seq x y z
N MET A 1 23.71 21.52 0.24
CA MET A 1 22.58 20.58 0.18
C MET A 1 22.30 20.21 -1.26
N ARG A 2 22.17 18.94 -1.52
CA ARG A 2 21.95 18.46 -2.86
C ARG A 2 20.47 18.55 -3.23
N LYS A 3 20.16 19.23 -4.31
CA LYS A 3 18.81 19.33 -4.79
C LYS A 3 18.42 18.07 -5.56
N GLN A 4 17.29 17.50 -5.23
CA GLN A 4 16.78 16.35 -5.95
C GLN A 4 16.14 16.80 -7.26
N THR A 5 16.64 16.25 -8.37
CA THR A 5 16.15 16.61 -9.70
C THR A 5 15.20 15.56 -10.28
N THR A 6 15.15 14.37 -9.68
CA THR A 6 14.33 13.26 -10.16
C THR A 6 13.23 12.96 -9.14
N PRO A 7 11.97 12.79 -9.59
CA PRO A 7 10.90 12.39 -8.67
C PRO A 7 11.20 11.05 -8.02
N LEU A 8 10.72 10.87 -6.78
CA LEU A 8 10.84 9.60 -6.09
C LEU A 8 9.96 8.55 -6.78
N SER A 9 10.47 7.33 -6.85
CA SER A 9 9.67 6.19 -7.33
C SER A 9 8.66 5.76 -6.27
N GLU A 10 7.66 4.97 -6.67
CA GLU A 10 6.73 4.38 -5.71
C GLU A 10 7.46 3.58 -4.65
N SER A 11 8.47 2.82 -5.05
CA SER A 11 9.27 2.00 -4.14
C SER A 11 9.98 2.84 -3.08
N GLN A 12 10.57 3.97 -3.49
CA GLN A 12 11.25 4.86 -2.56
C GLN A 12 10.28 5.52 -1.59
N ILE A 13 9.13 5.97 -2.08
CA ILE A 13 8.09 6.57 -1.24
C ILE A 13 7.61 5.53 -0.23
N GLN A 14 7.35 4.31 -0.67
CA GLN A 14 6.91 3.23 0.20
C GLN A 14 7.94 2.91 1.28
N HIS A 15 9.21 2.87 0.93
CA HIS A 15 10.29 2.63 1.89
C HIS A 15 10.28 3.70 2.99
N ASP A 16 10.16 4.97 2.60
CA ASP A 16 10.13 6.08 3.54
C ASP A 16 8.89 6.01 4.45
N CYS A 17 7.76 5.61 3.88
CA CYS A 17 6.52 5.42 4.64
C CYS A 17 6.68 4.35 5.73
N LEU A 18 7.26 3.21 5.37
CA LEU A 18 7.48 2.12 6.33
C LEU A 18 8.46 2.52 7.42
N THR A 19 9.53 3.23 7.06
CA THR A 19 10.50 3.71 8.03
C THR A 19 9.84 4.66 9.03
N CYS A 20 9.06 5.61 8.53
CA CYS A 20 8.34 6.57 9.36
C CYS A 20 7.35 5.87 10.28
N PHE A 21 6.58 4.92 9.74
CA PHE A 21 5.60 4.17 10.52
C PHE A 21 6.26 3.40 11.67
N ARG A 22 7.35 2.72 11.40
CA ARG A 22 8.05 1.92 12.41
C ARG A 22 8.63 2.77 13.53
N LEU A 23 9.03 3.99 13.20
CA LEU A 23 9.51 4.93 14.21
C LEU A 23 8.37 5.48 15.07
N GLN A 24 7.25 5.78 14.44
CA GLN A 24 6.09 6.38 15.13
C GLN A 24 5.26 5.35 15.88
N TYR A 25 5.10 4.16 15.32
CA TYR A 25 4.25 3.09 15.88
C TYR A 25 5.05 1.80 16.03
N PRO A 26 6.10 1.79 16.87
CA PRO A 26 6.97 0.60 16.98
C PRO A 26 6.22 -0.66 17.45
N ASN A 27 5.16 -0.50 18.24
CA ASN A 27 4.38 -1.65 18.72
C ASN A 27 3.50 -2.25 17.62
N LEU A 28 3.32 -1.57 16.51
CA LEU A 28 2.48 -2.03 15.41
C LEU A 28 3.30 -2.43 14.19
N ALA A 29 4.63 -2.44 14.32
CA ALA A 29 5.52 -2.65 13.17
C ALA A 29 5.26 -3.95 12.42
N LEU A 30 4.86 -5.03 13.10
CA LEU A 30 4.59 -6.30 12.46
C LEU A 30 3.25 -6.35 11.73
N LEU A 31 2.39 -5.39 11.98
CA LEU A 31 1.03 -5.40 11.46
C LEU A 31 0.84 -4.49 10.24
N LEU A 32 1.87 -3.74 9.87
CA LEU A 32 1.91 -3.04 8.58
C LEU A 32 2.93 -3.74 7.70
N PHE A 33 2.47 -4.28 6.59
CA PHE A 33 3.34 -5.06 5.73
C PHE A 33 3.01 -4.84 4.26
N ALA A 34 4.00 -5.10 3.41
CA ALA A 34 3.87 -4.99 1.98
C ALA A 34 3.31 -6.29 1.39
N VAL A 35 2.50 -6.15 0.36
CA VAL A 35 2.02 -7.27 -0.46
C VAL A 35 2.79 -7.23 -1.78
N PRO A 36 3.67 -8.19 -2.06
CA PRO A 36 4.47 -8.15 -3.28
C PRO A 36 3.62 -8.57 -4.48
N ASN A 37 2.99 -7.60 -5.12
CA ASN A 37 2.12 -7.87 -6.26
C ASN A 37 2.49 -7.04 -7.50
N GLY A 38 3.61 -6.33 -7.44
CA GLY A 38 4.07 -5.51 -8.55
C GLY A 38 5.37 -6.01 -9.12
N GLY A 39 5.88 -5.26 -10.09
CA GLY A 39 7.16 -5.52 -10.68
C GLY A 39 7.14 -6.50 -11.84
N ARG A 40 8.27 -6.59 -12.49
CA ARG A 40 8.45 -7.47 -13.64
C ARG A 40 8.58 -8.92 -13.23
N ARG A 41 7.85 -9.78 -13.93
CA ARG A 41 7.94 -11.22 -13.76
C ARG A 41 7.96 -11.87 -15.12
N ASP A 42 8.70 -12.95 -15.28
CA ASP A 42 8.56 -13.78 -16.46
C ASP A 42 7.24 -14.55 -16.37
N ALA A 43 6.80 -15.12 -17.50
CA ALA A 43 5.54 -15.80 -17.59
C ALA A 43 5.46 -17.01 -16.63
N LYS A 44 6.58 -17.70 -16.44
CA LYS A 44 6.65 -18.88 -15.57
C LYS A 44 6.48 -18.50 -14.10
N THR A 45 7.17 -17.45 -13.65
CA THR A 45 7.04 -16.96 -12.28
C THR A 45 5.64 -16.44 -12.02
N GLY A 46 5.08 -15.66 -12.96
CA GLY A 46 3.72 -15.14 -12.85
C GLY A 46 2.68 -16.25 -12.76
N ALA A 47 2.81 -17.28 -13.58
CA ALA A 47 1.90 -18.42 -13.56
C ALA A 47 1.96 -19.17 -12.23
N ARG A 48 3.17 -19.36 -11.69
CA ARG A 48 3.35 -20.02 -10.40
C ARG A 48 2.72 -19.22 -9.27
N MET A 49 2.92 -17.93 -9.24
CA MET A 49 2.35 -17.07 -8.21
C MET A 49 0.83 -17.09 -8.24
N LYS A 50 0.25 -17.06 -9.44
CA LYS A 50 -1.20 -17.18 -9.60
C LYS A 50 -1.70 -18.53 -9.10
N TYR A 51 -0.98 -19.61 -9.43
CA TYR A 51 -1.31 -20.96 -8.95
C TYR A 51 -1.28 -21.04 -7.43
N GLU A 52 -0.36 -20.33 -6.80
CA GLU A 52 -0.20 -20.27 -5.35
C GLU A 52 -1.18 -19.34 -4.66
N GLY A 53 -2.03 -18.64 -5.40
CA GLY A 53 -3.07 -17.81 -4.83
C GLY A 53 -2.77 -16.32 -4.75
N VAL A 54 -1.72 -15.87 -5.42
CA VAL A 54 -1.44 -14.44 -5.47
C VAL A 54 -2.50 -13.74 -6.31
N VAL A 55 -3.14 -12.74 -5.73
CA VAL A 55 -4.24 -12.01 -6.36
C VAL A 55 -3.71 -10.70 -6.95
N ARG A 56 -4.08 -10.45 -8.19
CA ARG A 56 -3.69 -9.24 -8.90
C ARG A 56 -4.48 -8.04 -8.38
N GLY A 57 -3.80 -6.89 -8.24
CA GLY A 57 -4.47 -5.65 -7.90
C GLY A 57 -4.63 -5.37 -6.42
N VAL A 58 -4.13 -6.25 -5.56
CA VAL A 58 -4.15 -6.03 -4.10
C VAL A 58 -3.37 -4.76 -3.76
N ALA A 59 -3.80 -4.02 -2.76
CA ALA A 59 -3.10 -2.85 -2.28
C ALA A 59 -1.65 -3.16 -1.90
N ASP A 60 -0.77 -2.19 -2.02
CA ASP A 60 0.67 -2.36 -1.75
C ASP A 60 0.97 -2.65 -0.29
N LEU A 61 0.23 -2.02 0.63
CA LEU A 61 0.44 -2.17 2.07
C LEU A 61 -0.89 -2.48 2.75
N ILE A 62 -0.83 -3.34 3.75
CA ILE A 62 -2.00 -3.67 4.59
C ILE A 62 -1.64 -3.39 6.04
N LEU A 63 -2.50 -2.64 6.72
CA LEU A 63 -2.44 -2.45 8.16
C LEU A 63 -3.56 -3.27 8.79
N LEU A 64 -3.18 -4.34 9.49
CA LEU A 64 -4.13 -5.29 10.08
C LEU A 64 -4.56 -4.85 11.47
N ILE A 65 -5.21 -3.71 11.55
CA ILE A 65 -5.74 -3.19 12.81
C ILE A 65 -7.15 -2.66 12.54
N PRO A 66 -8.16 -3.17 13.27
CA PRO A 66 -9.51 -2.63 13.11
C PRO A 66 -9.62 -1.30 13.85
N LYS A 67 -10.21 -0.31 13.21
CA LYS A 67 -10.45 1.01 13.80
C LYS A 67 -11.68 1.63 13.19
N LYS A 68 -12.45 2.35 13.98
CA LYS A 68 -13.53 3.22 13.51
C LYS A 68 -14.54 2.50 12.64
N GLY A 69 -14.81 1.23 12.94
CA GLY A 69 -15.74 0.42 12.16
C GLY A 69 -15.13 -0.23 10.93
N TYR A 70 -13.87 -0.02 10.66
CA TYR A 70 -13.17 -0.68 9.56
C TYR A 70 -12.42 -1.90 10.06
N ALA A 71 -12.31 -2.91 9.20
CA ALA A 71 -11.59 -4.14 9.52
C ALA A 71 -10.08 -3.98 9.35
N SER A 72 -9.65 -3.17 8.42
CA SER A 72 -8.24 -2.93 8.12
C SER A 72 -8.08 -1.63 7.33
N LEU A 73 -6.84 -1.19 7.17
CA LEU A 73 -6.49 -0.09 6.27
C LEU A 73 -5.61 -0.63 5.15
N CYS A 74 -6.09 -0.51 3.92
CA CYS A 74 -5.38 -0.91 2.72
C CYS A 74 -4.83 0.34 2.04
N ILE A 75 -3.54 0.35 1.74
CA ILE A 75 -2.86 1.54 1.22
C ILE A 75 -2.24 1.22 -0.12
N GLU A 76 -2.71 1.92 -1.15
CA GLU A 76 -2.15 1.84 -2.49
C GLU A 76 -1.16 2.98 -2.69
N MET A 77 0.07 2.67 -3.05
CA MET A 77 1.09 3.68 -3.29
C MET A 77 1.10 4.06 -4.76
N LYS A 78 1.10 5.34 -5.04
CA LYS A 78 1.19 5.87 -6.41
C LYS A 78 2.10 7.08 -6.43
N THR A 79 2.78 7.28 -7.56
CA THR A 79 3.43 8.58 -7.81
C THR A 79 2.35 9.63 -8.08
N PRO A 80 2.69 10.94 -8.03
CA PRO A 80 1.68 11.98 -8.25
C PRO A 80 0.89 11.85 -9.55
N LYS A 81 1.49 11.29 -10.59
CA LYS A 81 0.83 11.12 -11.90
C LYS A 81 0.35 9.70 -12.16
N GLY A 82 0.61 8.78 -11.26
CA GLY A 82 0.17 7.39 -11.44
C GLY A 82 -1.33 7.25 -11.28
N VAL A 83 -1.92 6.29 -12.00
CA VAL A 83 -3.34 6.00 -11.93
C VAL A 83 -3.55 4.53 -11.58
N GLN A 84 -4.68 4.24 -10.93
CA GLN A 84 -5.03 2.87 -10.62
C GLN A 84 -5.32 2.09 -11.90
N SER A 85 -4.86 0.85 -11.95
CA SER A 85 -5.25 -0.09 -12.99
C SER A 85 -6.69 -0.55 -12.75
N ASP A 86 -7.29 -1.18 -13.76
CA ASP A 86 -8.64 -1.74 -13.60
C ASP A 86 -8.67 -2.83 -12.53
N GLY A 87 -7.62 -3.65 -12.46
CA GLY A 87 -7.52 -4.68 -11.42
C GLY A 87 -7.45 -4.09 -10.03
N GLN A 88 -6.73 -2.98 -9.85
CA GLN A 88 -6.66 -2.29 -8.56
C GLN A 88 -8.01 -1.71 -8.16
N LYS A 89 -8.74 -1.12 -9.11
CA LYS A 89 -10.07 -0.59 -8.83
C LYS A 89 -11.05 -1.69 -8.47
N GLU A 90 -10.97 -2.83 -9.14
CA GLU A 90 -11.81 -3.98 -8.85
C GLU A 90 -11.53 -4.52 -7.44
N TRP A 91 -10.25 -4.69 -7.11
CA TRP A 91 -9.88 -5.17 -5.77
C TRP A 91 -10.34 -4.20 -4.69
N GLN A 92 -10.18 -2.90 -4.93
CA GLN A 92 -10.66 -1.86 -4.00
C GLN A 92 -12.16 -2.02 -3.74
N ARG A 93 -12.96 -2.17 -4.77
CA ARG A 93 -14.42 -2.31 -4.61
C ARG A 93 -14.76 -3.51 -3.75
N GLU A 94 -14.10 -4.65 -3.98
CA GLU A 94 -14.36 -5.85 -3.18
C GLU A 94 -13.91 -5.68 -1.73
N ALA A 95 -12.76 -5.09 -1.51
CA ALA A 95 -12.26 -4.85 -0.15
C ALA A 95 -13.19 -3.93 0.63
N GLU A 96 -13.68 -2.87 -0.01
CA GLU A 96 -14.56 -1.90 0.63
C GLU A 96 -15.93 -2.48 0.99
N LYS A 97 -16.41 -3.47 0.25
CA LYS A 97 -17.66 -4.17 0.58
C LYS A 97 -17.61 -4.81 1.98
N TYR A 98 -16.43 -5.22 2.41
CA TYR A 98 -16.24 -5.92 3.67
C TYR A 98 -15.56 -5.05 4.72
N ARG A 99 -15.76 -3.74 4.62
CA ARG A 99 -15.34 -2.73 5.59
C ARG A 99 -13.82 -2.56 5.72
N ASN A 100 -13.10 -2.88 4.68
CA ASN A 100 -11.68 -2.53 4.64
C ASN A 100 -11.57 -1.13 4.08
N LYS A 101 -10.90 -0.23 4.79
CA LYS A 101 -10.69 1.12 4.28
C LYS A 101 -9.58 1.08 3.24
N TYR A 102 -9.78 1.77 2.12
CA TYR A 102 -8.81 1.81 1.04
C TYR A 102 -8.44 3.25 0.75
N VAL A 103 -7.14 3.54 0.73
CA VAL A 103 -6.64 4.88 0.42
C VAL A 103 -5.53 4.78 -0.61
N VAL A 104 -5.42 5.82 -1.44
CA VAL A 104 -4.31 5.98 -2.37
C VAL A 104 -3.42 7.07 -1.80
N CYS A 105 -2.15 6.76 -1.58
CA CYS A 105 -1.18 7.72 -1.07
C CYS A 105 -0.12 8.00 -2.12
N ARG A 106 0.09 9.26 -2.42
CA ARG A 106 1.00 9.72 -3.47
C ARG A 106 2.26 10.36 -2.93
N SER A 107 2.37 10.42 -1.60
CA SER A 107 3.51 11.03 -0.93
C SER A 107 3.60 10.50 0.50
N LEU A 108 4.77 10.72 1.12
CA LEU A 108 4.96 10.41 2.53
C LEU A 108 3.95 11.18 3.40
N GLN A 109 3.69 12.44 3.07
CA GLN A 109 2.77 13.27 3.83
C GLN A 109 1.35 12.72 3.79
N GLU A 110 0.90 12.29 2.62
CA GLU A 110 -0.44 11.68 2.50
C GLU A 110 -0.52 10.39 3.31
N PHE A 111 0.52 9.58 3.27
CA PHE A 111 0.58 8.34 4.06
C PHE A 111 0.48 8.66 5.56
N ILE A 112 1.27 9.59 6.05
CA ILE A 112 1.25 9.97 7.46
C ILE A 112 -0.15 10.45 7.87
N TYR A 113 -0.75 11.29 7.04
CA TYR A 113 -2.10 11.80 7.30
C TYR A 113 -3.12 10.67 7.39
N GLU A 114 -3.13 9.78 6.42
CA GLU A 114 -4.11 8.69 6.36
C GLU A 114 -3.93 7.70 7.50
N VAL A 115 -2.70 7.34 7.83
CA VAL A 115 -2.43 6.42 8.93
C VAL A 115 -2.81 7.03 10.27
N ASN A 116 -2.41 8.28 10.51
CA ASN A 116 -2.76 8.96 11.77
C ASN A 116 -4.26 9.16 11.89
N SER A 117 -4.93 9.54 10.81
CA SER A 117 -6.39 9.69 10.81
C SER A 117 -7.09 8.38 11.12
N TYR A 118 -6.54 7.27 10.64
CA TYR A 118 -7.11 5.95 10.89
C TYR A 118 -6.90 5.50 12.34
N LEU A 119 -5.68 5.67 12.86
CA LEU A 119 -5.30 5.14 14.17
C LEU A 119 -5.71 6.03 15.35
N LEU A 120 -5.79 7.32 15.12
CA LEU A 120 -6.08 8.29 16.17
C LEU A 120 -7.54 8.73 16.12
#